data_af6b0e6e7f4ae78b1b296d621f8e9699
#
_entry.id   af6b0e6e7f4ae78b1b296d621f8e9699
#
_cell.length_a   1.000
_cell.length_b   1.000
_cell.length_c   1.000
_cell.angle_alpha   90.00
_cell.angle_beta   90.00
_cell.angle_gamma   90.00
#
_symmetry.space_group_name_H-M   'P 1'
#
loop_
_entity.id
_entity.type
_entity.pdbx_description
1 polymer ?
#
loop_
_entity_poly.entity_id
_entity_poly.type
_entity_poly.pdbx_seq_one_letter_code
_entity_poly.pdbx_strand_id
1 'polypeptide(L)'
;VVDFGALPPEINSARMYAGPGSASLVAAAKMWDSVASDLFSAASAFQSVVWGLTVGSWIGSSAGLMVAAASPYVAWMSVTAGQAQLTAAQVRVAAAAYETAYRLTVPPPVIAENRTELMTLTATNLLGQNTPAIEANQAAYSQMWGQDAEAMYGYAATAATATEALLPFEDAPLITNPGGLLEQAVAVEEAIDTAAANQLMNNVPQALQQLAQPAQGVVPSSKLGGLWTAVSPHLSPLSNVSSIANNHMSMMGTGVSMTNTLHSMLKGLAPAAAQAVETAAENGVWAMSSLGSQLGSSLGSSGLGAGVAANLG
;
A
#
# COMPACT_ATOMS: atom_id res chain seq x y z
N VAL A 1 -0.46 2.25 -34.32
CA VAL A 1 -1.37 1.08 -34.46
C VAL A 1 -0.81 0.21 -35.58
N VAL A 2 -0.68 -1.09 -35.33
CA VAL A 2 -0.23 -2.06 -36.35
C VAL A 2 -1.39 -2.31 -37.29
N ASP A 3 -1.15 -2.21 -38.61
CA ASP A 3 -2.14 -2.56 -39.60
C ASP A 3 -2.02 -4.07 -39.91
N PHE A 4 -2.86 -4.87 -39.30
CA PHE A 4 -2.88 -6.32 -39.48
C PHE A 4 -3.36 -6.73 -40.88
N GLY A 5 -4.18 -5.88 -41.53
CA GLY A 5 -4.64 -6.12 -42.88
C GLY A 5 -3.54 -5.97 -43.94
N ALA A 6 -2.47 -5.22 -43.64
CA ALA A 6 -1.30 -5.11 -44.50
C ALA A 6 -0.32 -6.31 -44.37
N LEU A 7 -0.50 -7.14 -43.33
CA LEU A 7 0.37 -8.30 -43.08
C LEU A 7 -0.23 -9.58 -43.67
N PRO A 8 0.52 -10.38 -44.42
CA PRO A 8 0.02 -11.63 -44.94
C PRO A 8 -0.30 -12.64 -43.81
N PRO A 9 -1.16 -13.64 -44.07
CA PRO A 9 -1.62 -14.57 -43.04
C PRO A 9 -0.48 -15.35 -42.38
N GLU A 10 0.60 -15.65 -43.10
CA GLU A 10 1.79 -16.30 -42.55
C GLU A 10 2.36 -15.52 -41.36
N ILE A 11 2.34 -14.18 -41.42
CA ILE A 11 2.87 -13.31 -40.35
C ILE A 11 1.93 -13.24 -39.18
N ASN A 12 0.64 -13.00 -39.41
CA ASN A 12 -0.36 -12.89 -38.35
C ASN A 12 -0.49 -14.25 -37.63
N SER A 13 -0.62 -15.34 -38.34
CA SER A 13 -0.70 -16.68 -37.81
C SER A 13 0.57 -17.07 -37.03
N ALA A 14 1.76 -16.83 -37.59
CA ALA A 14 3.01 -17.14 -36.90
C ALA A 14 3.14 -16.38 -35.57
N ARG A 15 2.78 -15.11 -35.53
CA ARG A 15 2.80 -14.31 -34.29
C ARG A 15 1.86 -14.83 -33.22
N MET A 16 0.66 -15.27 -33.62
CA MET A 16 -0.33 -15.80 -32.69
C MET A 16 0.12 -17.17 -32.13
N TYR A 17 0.65 -18.04 -32.98
CA TYR A 17 1.04 -19.41 -32.60
C TYR A 17 2.42 -19.52 -31.95
N ALA A 18 3.34 -18.57 -32.19
CA ALA A 18 4.66 -18.55 -31.56
C ALA A 18 4.65 -17.77 -30.20
N GLY A 19 3.56 -17.11 -29.86
CA GLY A 19 3.44 -16.31 -28.62
C GLY A 19 3.38 -17.20 -27.36
N PRO A 20 3.55 -16.59 -26.16
CA PRO A 20 3.54 -17.30 -24.87
C PRO A 20 2.13 -17.77 -24.44
N GLY A 21 1.10 -17.48 -25.21
CA GLY A 21 -0.29 -17.83 -24.91
C GLY A 21 -0.91 -16.94 -23.81
N SER A 22 -2.11 -17.33 -23.38
CA SER A 22 -2.86 -16.62 -22.34
C SER A 22 -2.44 -16.96 -20.90
N ALA A 23 -1.57 -17.95 -20.71
CA ALA A 23 -1.25 -18.50 -19.39
C ALA A 23 -0.68 -17.45 -18.42
N SER A 24 0.16 -16.52 -18.91
CA SER A 24 0.71 -15.43 -18.12
C SER A 24 -0.36 -14.43 -17.66
N LEU A 25 -1.34 -14.11 -18.50
CA LEU A 25 -2.48 -13.24 -18.16
C LEU A 25 -3.38 -13.91 -17.11
N VAL A 26 -3.66 -15.22 -17.29
CA VAL A 26 -4.46 -15.97 -16.30
C VAL A 26 -3.75 -16.04 -14.95
N ALA A 27 -2.43 -16.22 -14.93
CA ALA A 27 -1.65 -16.17 -13.69
C ALA A 27 -1.69 -14.79 -13.05
N ALA A 28 -1.53 -13.72 -13.82
CA ALA A 28 -1.64 -12.35 -13.33
C ALA A 28 -3.02 -12.06 -12.74
N ALA A 29 -4.10 -12.49 -13.39
CA ALA A 29 -5.45 -12.35 -12.88
C ALA A 29 -5.64 -13.02 -11.51
N LYS A 30 -5.10 -14.22 -11.32
CA LYS A 30 -5.12 -14.93 -10.02
C LYS A 30 -4.34 -14.18 -8.95
N MET A 31 -3.21 -13.57 -9.29
CA MET A 31 -2.43 -12.75 -8.35
C MET A 31 -3.24 -11.52 -7.91
N TRP A 32 -3.91 -10.84 -8.83
CA TRP A 32 -4.78 -9.72 -8.49
C TRP A 32 -5.96 -10.13 -7.59
N ASP A 33 -6.56 -11.32 -7.79
CA ASP A 33 -7.57 -11.85 -6.87
C ASP A 33 -7.00 -12.09 -5.47
N SER A 34 -5.78 -12.63 -5.39
CA SER A 34 -5.12 -12.83 -4.10
C SER A 34 -4.89 -11.50 -3.38
N VAL A 35 -4.34 -10.50 -4.08
CA VAL A 35 -4.16 -9.15 -3.52
C VAL A 35 -5.47 -8.57 -3.01
N ALA A 36 -6.55 -8.72 -3.77
CA ALA A 36 -7.88 -8.25 -3.36
C ALA A 36 -8.36 -8.96 -2.07
N SER A 37 -8.22 -10.28 -2.01
CA SER A 37 -8.59 -11.07 -0.83
C SER A 37 -7.79 -10.68 0.41
N ASP A 38 -6.48 -10.50 0.24
CA ASP A 38 -5.57 -10.11 1.32
C ASP A 38 -5.90 -8.71 1.85
N LEU A 39 -6.20 -7.76 0.96
CA LEU A 39 -6.62 -6.41 1.33
C LEU A 39 -7.97 -6.39 2.07
N PHE A 40 -8.96 -7.17 1.63
CA PHE A 40 -10.22 -7.29 2.35
C PHE A 40 -10.04 -7.91 3.74
N SER A 41 -9.18 -8.92 3.84
CA SER A 41 -8.85 -9.56 5.10
C SER A 41 -8.13 -8.59 6.03
N ALA A 42 -7.17 -7.82 5.51
CA ALA A 42 -6.46 -6.79 6.25
C ALA A 42 -7.40 -5.67 6.73
N ALA A 43 -8.31 -5.19 5.87
CA ALA A 43 -9.31 -4.19 6.22
C ALA A 43 -10.21 -4.67 7.37
N SER A 44 -10.71 -5.91 7.28
CA SER A 44 -11.54 -6.54 8.31
C SER A 44 -10.79 -6.72 9.63
N ALA A 45 -9.54 -7.20 9.59
CA ALA A 45 -8.71 -7.36 10.77
C ALA A 45 -8.41 -6.00 11.43
N PHE A 46 -8.03 -5.00 10.65
CA PHE A 46 -7.77 -3.65 11.14
C PHE A 46 -9.01 -3.04 11.79
N GLN A 47 -10.17 -3.14 11.15
CA GLN A 47 -11.45 -2.70 11.71
C GLN A 47 -11.76 -3.40 13.02
N SER A 48 -11.53 -4.71 13.11
CA SER A 48 -11.77 -5.50 14.33
C SER A 48 -10.88 -5.05 15.48
N VAL A 49 -9.60 -4.73 15.23
CA VAL A 49 -8.68 -4.19 16.23
C VAL A 49 -9.14 -2.82 16.73
N VAL A 50 -9.50 -1.91 15.81
CA VAL A 50 -10.03 -0.58 16.14
C VAL A 50 -11.28 -0.70 17.02
N TRP A 51 -12.22 -1.56 16.65
CA TRP A 51 -13.43 -1.84 17.43
C TRP A 51 -13.11 -2.43 18.81
N GLY A 52 -12.25 -3.44 18.88
CA GLY A 52 -11.87 -4.08 20.13
C GLY A 52 -11.25 -3.10 21.14
N LEU A 53 -10.46 -2.15 20.66
CA LEU A 53 -9.88 -1.09 21.49
C LEU A 53 -10.96 -0.14 22.03
N THR A 54 -11.89 0.30 21.20
CA THR A 54 -12.86 1.36 21.53
C THR A 54 -14.08 0.85 22.30
N VAL A 55 -14.44 -0.41 22.18
CA VAL A 55 -15.54 -1.02 22.98
C VAL A 55 -15.04 -1.53 24.34
N GLY A 56 -13.74 -1.85 24.45
CA GLY A 56 -13.19 -2.48 25.65
C GLY A 56 -12.47 -1.52 26.60
N SER A 57 -11.19 -1.31 26.34
CA SER A 57 -10.26 -0.68 27.28
C SER A 57 -10.02 0.81 27.06
N TRP A 58 -10.34 1.35 25.91
CA TRP A 58 -10.08 2.74 25.55
C TRP A 58 -11.37 3.48 25.22
N ILE A 59 -11.86 4.25 26.21
CA ILE A 59 -13.10 5.01 26.14
C ILE A 59 -12.79 6.50 26.27
N GLY A 60 -13.51 7.34 25.54
CA GLY A 60 -13.41 8.80 25.62
C GLY A 60 -13.18 9.48 24.27
N SER A 61 -12.95 10.80 24.32
CA SER A 61 -12.79 11.63 23.12
C SER A 61 -11.62 11.20 22.25
N SER A 62 -10.50 10.81 22.84
CA SER A 62 -9.31 10.34 22.10
C SER A 62 -9.56 9.02 21.34
N ALA A 63 -10.39 8.11 21.90
CA ALA A 63 -10.81 6.91 21.19
C ALA A 63 -11.65 7.25 19.96
N GLY A 64 -12.58 8.20 20.09
CA GLY A 64 -13.38 8.69 18.96
C GLY A 64 -12.52 9.35 17.87
N LEU A 65 -11.52 10.14 18.22
CA LEU A 65 -10.59 10.74 17.27
C LEU A 65 -9.73 9.67 16.55
N MET A 66 -9.31 8.63 17.27
CA MET A 66 -8.57 7.51 16.65
C MET A 66 -9.45 6.77 15.64
N VAL A 67 -10.71 6.46 15.96
CA VAL A 67 -11.64 5.84 15.01
C VAL A 67 -11.85 6.72 13.78
N ALA A 68 -12.04 8.03 13.99
CA ALA A 68 -12.21 8.98 12.88
C ALA A 68 -10.98 9.02 11.96
N ALA A 69 -9.77 8.95 12.53
CA ALA A 69 -8.52 8.92 11.76
C ALA A 69 -8.30 7.57 11.03
N ALA A 70 -8.71 6.45 11.64
CA ALA A 70 -8.52 5.11 11.08
C ALA A 70 -9.58 4.73 10.01
N SER A 71 -10.81 5.25 10.11
CA SER A 71 -11.91 4.92 9.21
C SER A 71 -11.62 5.16 7.72
N PRO A 72 -11.00 6.29 7.30
CA PRO A 72 -10.66 6.51 5.90
C PRO A 72 -9.67 5.47 5.35
N TYR A 73 -8.76 5.01 6.19
CA TYR A 73 -7.79 3.98 5.80
C TYR A 73 -8.44 2.61 5.56
N VAL A 74 -9.39 2.21 6.41
CA VAL A 74 -10.18 0.99 6.20
C VAL A 74 -11.01 1.10 4.91
N ALA A 75 -11.62 2.25 4.68
CA ALA A 75 -12.37 2.50 3.45
C ALA A 75 -11.45 2.43 2.22
N TRP A 76 -10.28 3.05 2.27
CA TRP A 76 -9.29 2.99 1.21
C TRP A 76 -8.84 1.55 0.91
N MET A 77 -8.53 0.74 1.93
CA MET A 77 -8.18 -0.67 1.74
C MET A 77 -9.30 -1.44 1.03
N SER A 78 -10.55 -1.21 1.41
CA SER A 78 -11.72 -1.88 0.81
C SER A 78 -11.94 -1.45 -0.64
N VAL A 79 -11.78 -0.17 -0.95
CA VAL A 79 -11.87 0.37 -2.32
C VAL A 79 -10.73 -0.17 -3.18
N THR A 80 -9.50 -0.17 -2.66
CA THR A 80 -8.32 -0.72 -3.35
C THR A 80 -8.46 -2.21 -3.62
N ALA A 81 -9.03 -2.97 -2.68
CA ALA A 81 -9.35 -4.39 -2.88
C ALA A 81 -10.37 -4.59 -4.00
N GLY A 82 -11.45 -3.80 -4.03
CA GLY A 82 -12.44 -3.82 -5.11
C GLY A 82 -11.81 -3.47 -6.47
N GLN A 83 -10.91 -2.49 -6.51
CA GLN A 83 -10.19 -2.13 -7.72
C GLN A 83 -9.24 -3.24 -8.20
N ALA A 84 -8.58 -3.96 -7.28
CA ALA A 84 -7.78 -5.14 -7.61
C ALA A 84 -8.63 -6.27 -8.21
N GLN A 85 -9.86 -6.49 -7.70
CA GLN A 85 -10.81 -7.44 -8.32
C GLN A 85 -11.21 -7.02 -9.74
N LEU A 86 -11.49 -5.72 -9.96
CA LEU A 86 -11.79 -5.21 -11.29
C LEU A 86 -10.59 -5.39 -12.22
N THR A 87 -9.37 -5.14 -11.76
CA THR A 87 -8.14 -5.40 -12.51
C THR A 87 -8.03 -6.88 -12.91
N ALA A 88 -8.27 -7.80 -11.97
CA ALA A 88 -8.30 -9.23 -12.26
C ALA A 88 -9.34 -9.59 -13.35
N ALA A 89 -10.52 -8.99 -13.29
CA ALA A 89 -11.57 -9.19 -14.28
C ALA A 89 -11.14 -8.70 -15.67
N GLN A 90 -10.54 -7.51 -15.78
CA GLN A 90 -10.07 -6.97 -17.06
C GLN A 90 -8.93 -7.80 -17.66
N VAL A 91 -8.01 -8.29 -16.83
CA VAL A 91 -6.95 -9.20 -17.30
C VAL A 91 -7.53 -10.51 -17.84
N ARG A 92 -8.62 -11.04 -17.23
CA ARG A 92 -9.34 -12.21 -17.78
C ARG A 92 -10.02 -11.91 -19.11
N VAL A 93 -10.57 -10.71 -19.30
CA VAL A 93 -11.14 -10.28 -20.57
C VAL A 93 -10.06 -10.28 -21.65
N ALA A 94 -8.88 -9.73 -21.36
CA ALA A 94 -7.74 -9.75 -22.30
C ALA A 94 -7.27 -11.18 -22.61
N ALA A 95 -7.22 -12.06 -21.61
CA ALA A 95 -6.88 -13.48 -21.81
C ALA A 95 -7.92 -14.20 -22.70
N ALA A 96 -9.20 -13.96 -22.47
CA ALA A 96 -10.28 -14.52 -23.28
C ALA A 96 -10.28 -13.99 -24.72
N ALA A 97 -9.93 -12.71 -24.91
CA ALA A 97 -9.75 -12.12 -26.23
C ALA A 97 -8.64 -12.80 -27.01
N TYR A 98 -7.50 -13.06 -26.35
CA TYR A 98 -6.39 -13.84 -26.94
C TYR A 98 -6.84 -15.25 -27.35
N GLU A 99 -7.51 -15.98 -26.47
CA GLU A 99 -7.99 -17.35 -26.75
C GLU A 99 -9.01 -17.37 -27.90
N THR A 100 -9.81 -16.34 -28.02
CA THR A 100 -10.76 -16.21 -29.12
C THR A 100 -10.04 -15.96 -30.44
N ALA A 101 -9.10 -15.02 -30.45
CA ALA A 101 -8.28 -14.74 -31.64
C ALA A 101 -7.45 -15.94 -32.05
N TYR A 102 -6.84 -16.66 -31.10
CA TYR A 102 -6.05 -17.89 -31.36
C TYR A 102 -6.89 -18.92 -32.07
N ARG A 103 -8.15 -19.15 -31.66
CA ARG A 103 -9.05 -20.12 -32.31
C ARG A 103 -9.53 -19.67 -33.69
N LEU A 104 -9.63 -18.38 -33.94
CA LEU A 104 -10.05 -17.81 -35.20
C LEU A 104 -8.91 -17.70 -36.20
N THR A 105 -7.67 -17.62 -35.73
CA THR A 105 -6.50 -17.53 -36.61
C THR A 105 -6.23 -18.87 -37.31
N VAL A 106 -5.99 -18.82 -38.62
CA VAL A 106 -5.71 -19.98 -39.43
C VAL A 106 -4.39 -20.60 -38.99
N PRO A 107 -4.36 -21.92 -38.73
CA PRO A 107 -3.11 -22.59 -38.34
C PRO A 107 -2.00 -22.47 -39.41
N PRO A 108 -0.74 -22.21 -39.05
CA PRO A 108 0.37 -22.08 -40.00
C PRO A 108 0.50 -23.21 -41.00
N PRO A 109 0.28 -24.52 -40.66
CA PRO A 109 0.34 -25.62 -41.63
C PRO A 109 -0.68 -25.50 -42.75
N VAL A 110 -1.91 -24.98 -42.43
CA VAL A 110 -2.96 -24.83 -43.45
C VAL A 110 -2.57 -23.78 -44.50
N ILE A 111 -1.95 -22.71 -44.08
CA ILE A 111 -1.44 -21.66 -44.97
C ILE A 111 -0.31 -22.21 -45.83
N ALA A 112 0.62 -22.97 -45.24
CA ALA A 112 1.74 -23.59 -45.93
C ALA A 112 1.24 -24.62 -46.99
N GLU A 113 0.21 -25.41 -46.66
CA GLU A 113 -0.40 -26.36 -47.58
C GLU A 113 -1.00 -25.63 -48.79
N ASN A 114 -1.79 -24.59 -48.58
CA ASN A 114 -2.36 -23.77 -49.65
C ASN A 114 -1.26 -23.18 -50.56
N ARG A 115 -0.14 -22.70 -50.02
CA ARG A 115 0.99 -22.21 -50.83
C ARG A 115 1.70 -23.28 -51.58
N THR A 116 1.87 -24.48 -51.03
CA THR A 116 2.45 -25.64 -51.69
C THR A 116 1.56 -26.16 -52.85
N GLU A 117 0.24 -26.19 -52.63
CA GLU A 117 -0.74 -26.54 -53.64
C GLU A 117 -0.70 -25.54 -54.82
N LEU A 118 -0.66 -24.21 -54.51
CA LEU A 118 -0.52 -23.21 -55.56
C LEU A 118 0.72 -23.43 -56.45
N MET A 119 1.86 -23.71 -55.83
CA MET A 119 3.09 -24.01 -56.59
C MET A 119 2.91 -25.24 -57.50
N THR A 120 2.28 -26.28 -56.99
CA THR A 120 2.02 -27.50 -57.76
C THR A 120 1.06 -27.26 -58.94
N LEU A 121 -0.05 -26.57 -58.68
CA LEU A 121 -1.04 -26.21 -59.72
C LEU A 121 -0.44 -25.32 -60.79
N THR A 122 0.41 -24.39 -60.42
CA THR A 122 1.08 -23.48 -61.35
C THR A 122 2.11 -24.26 -62.23
N ALA A 123 2.93 -25.09 -61.59
CA ALA A 123 3.95 -25.86 -62.28
C ALA A 123 3.37 -26.87 -63.31
N THR A 124 2.17 -27.39 -63.07
CA THR A 124 1.47 -28.34 -63.91
C THR A 124 0.48 -27.70 -64.89
N ASN A 125 0.34 -26.37 -64.90
CA ASN A 125 -0.63 -25.65 -65.75
C ASN A 125 -0.14 -25.36 -67.17
N LEU A 126 0.33 -26.39 -67.85
CA LEU A 126 0.99 -26.27 -69.17
C LEU A 126 0.04 -25.79 -70.28
N LEU A 127 -1.23 -26.17 -70.22
CA LEU A 127 -2.27 -25.84 -71.21
C LEU A 127 -3.39 -24.98 -70.66
N GLY A 128 -3.25 -24.44 -69.46
CA GLY A 128 -4.27 -23.61 -68.78
C GLY A 128 -5.36 -24.43 -68.08
N GLN A 129 -5.23 -25.75 -67.97
CA GLN A 129 -6.22 -26.67 -67.41
C GLN A 129 -6.40 -26.47 -65.89
N ASN A 130 -5.41 -25.93 -65.19
CA ASN A 130 -5.47 -25.71 -63.75
C ASN A 130 -5.91 -24.26 -63.39
N THR A 131 -6.15 -23.38 -64.37
CA THR A 131 -6.50 -21.98 -64.10
C THR A 131 -7.67 -21.83 -63.11
N PRO A 132 -8.80 -22.56 -63.24
CA PRO A 132 -9.87 -22.42 -62.24
C PRO A 132 -9.44 -22.88 -60.82
N ALA A 133 -8.58 -23.91 -60.72
CA ALA A 133 -8.09 -24.38 -59.42
C ALA A 133 -7.11 -23.39 -58.80
N ILE A 134 -6.27 -22.70 -59.61
CA ILE A 134 -5.37 -21.65 -59.15
C ILE A 134 -6.18 -20.47 -58.61
N GLU A 135 -7.24 -20.06 -59.34
CA GLU A 135 -8.12 -18.97 -58.87
C GLU A 135 -8.83 -19.31 -57.56
N ALA A 136 -9.34 -20.55 -57.42
CA ALA A 136 -9.94 -21.05 -56.19
C ALA A 136 -8.96 -21.07 -55.01
N ASN A 137 -7.72 -21.53 -55.24
CA ASN A 137 -6.65 -21.54 -54.23
C ASN A 137 -6.27 -20.12 -53.80
N GLN A 138 -6.18 -19.16 -54.71
CA GLN A 138 -5.91 -17.77 -54.40
C GLN A 138 -7.08 -17.10 -53.65
N ALA A 139 -8.33 -17.43 -53.99
CA ALA A 139 -9.51 -16.98 -53.25
C ALA A 139 -9.49 -17.50 -51.81
N ALA A 140 -9.15 -18.80 -51.62
CA ALA A 140 -9.00 -19.37 -50.27
C ALA A 140 -7.89 -18.67 -49.47
N TYR A 141 -6.77 -18.35 -50.09
CA TYR A 141 -5.69 -17.57 -49.44
C TYR A 141 -6.16 -16.16 -49.02
N SER A 142 -6.90 -15.48 -49.90
CA SER A 142 -7.45 -14.15 -49.57
C SER A 142 -8.46 -14.22 -48.42
N GLN A 143 -9.23 -15.30 -48.30
CA GLN A 143 -10.11 -15.56 -47.17
C GLN A 143 -9.31 -15.77 -45.88
N MET A 144 -8.26 -16.59 -45.90
CA MET A 144 -7.34 -16.78 -44.75
C MET A 144 -6.70 -15.46 -44.31
N TRP A 145 -6.30 -14.63 -45.25
CA TRP A 145 -5.76 -13.29 -44.96
C TRP A 145 -6.77 -12.39 -44.23
N GLY A 146 -7.98 -12.31 -44.78
CA GLY A 146 -9.06 -11.52 -44.13
C GLY A 146 -9.40 -12.04 -42.74
N GLN A 147 -9.53 -13.36 -42.59
CA GLN A 147 -9.82 -14.02 -41.32
C GLN A 147 -8.78 -13.72 -40.23
N ASP A 148 -7.49 -13.84 -40.57
CA ASP A 148 -6.40 -13.60 -39.65
C ASP A 148 -6.34 -12.12 -39.27
N ALA A 149 -6.52 -11.21 -40.23
CA ALA A 149 -6.56 -9.77 -39.96
C ALA A 149 -7.73 -9.41 -39.02
N GLU A 150 -8.92 -9.94 -39.27
CA GLU A 150 -10.10 -9.74 -38.41
C GLU A 150 -9.87 -10.26 -36.99
N ALA A 151 -9.32 -11.46 -36.85
CA ALA A 151 -8.98 -12.04 -35.56
C ALA A 151 -8.01 -11.14 -34.75
N MET A 152 -6.98 -10.60 -35.42
CA MET A 152 -5.99 -9.73 -34.80
C MET A 152 -6.56 -8.35 -34.44
N TYR A 153 -7.42 -7.77 -35.28
CA TYR A 153 -8.10 -6.52 -34.94
C TYR A 153 -9.07 -6.69 -33.77
N GLY A 154 -9.83 -7.78 -33.75
CA GLY A 154 -10.73 -8.11 -32.65
C GLY A 154 -10.00 -8.26 -31.32
N TYR A 155 -8.84 -8.96 -31.34
CA TYR A 155 -7.96 -9.07 -30.17
C TYR A 155 -7.46 -7.71 -29.72
N ALA A 156 -6.91 -6.91 -30.63
CA ALA A 156 -6.35 -5.61 -30.31
C ALA A 156 -7.40 -4.66 -29.74
N ALA A 157 -8.60 -4.63 -30.31
CA ALA A 157 -9.69 -3.78 -29.84
C ALA A 157 -10.17 -4.18 -28.44
N THR A 158 -10.37 -5.50 -28.21
CA THR A 158 -10.81 -5.99 -26.90
C THR A 158 -9.74 -5.78 -25.82
N ALA A 159 -8.46 -6.03 -26.14
CA ALA A 159 -7.35 -5.79 -25.24
C ALA A 159 -7.20 -4.30 -24.90
N ALA A 160 -7.37 -3.41 -25.88
CA ALA A 160 -7.36 -1.96 -25.64
C ALA A 160 -8.48 -1.54 -24.70
N THR A 161 -9.72 -1.98 -24.93
CA THR A 161 -10.87 -1.69 -24.06
C THR A 161 -10.62 -2.20 -22.63
N ALA A 162 -10.07 -3.42 -22.47
CA ALA A 162 -9.74 -3.96 -21.17
C ALA A 162 -8.66 -3.13 -20.45
N THR A 163 -7.71 -2.58 -21.20
CA THR A 163 -6.64 -1.74 -20.64
C THR A 163 -7.15 -0.34 -20.27
N GLU A 164 -8.00 0.26 -21.08
CA GLU A 164 -8.63 1.57 -20.83
C GLU A 164 -9.54 1.54 -19.60
N ALA A 165 -10.10 0.39 -19.26
CA ALA A 165 -10.93 0.19 -18.07
C ALA A 165 -10.10 0.10 -16.77
N LEU A 166 -8.77 0.05 -16.83
CA LEU A 166 -7.89 0.04 -15.66
C LEU A 166 -7.73 1.46 -15.13
N LEU A 167 -8.20 1.67 -13.91
CA LEU A 167 -8.01 2.93 -13.19
C LEU A 167 -6.71 2.88 -12.38
N PRO A 168 -5.96 3.99 -12.24
CA PRO A 168 -4.82 4.05 -11.35
C PRO A 168 -5.26 3.86 -9.90
N PHE A 169 -4.39 3.23 -9.10
CA PHE A 169 -4.63 3.09 -7.67
C PHE A 169 -4.35 4.42 -6.97
N GLU A 170 -5.22 4.77 -6.01
CA GLU A 170 -5.04 5.96 -5.19
C GLU A 170 -4.07 5.70 -4.03
N ASP A 171 -3.32 6.75 -3.66
CA ASP A 171 -2.43 6.70 -2.51
C ASP A 171 -3.20 6.49 -1.20
N ALA A 172 -2.56 5.82 -0.23
CA ALA A 172 -3.16 5.63 1.07
C ALA A 172 -3.37 6.96 1.80
N PRO A 173 -4.53 7.19 2.45
CA PRO A 173 -4.74 8.38 3.25
C PRO A 173 -3.80 8.40 4.46
N LEU A 174 -3.35 9.60 4.84
CA LEU A 174 -2.57 9.79 6.05
C LEU A 174 -3.47 9.57 7.28
N ILE A 175 -3.11 8.58 8.11
CA ILE A 175 -3.82 8.27 9.38
C ILE A 175 -3.15 8.91 10.59
N THR A 176 -1.99 9.53 10.42
CA THR A 176 -1.26 10.25 11.46
C THR A 176 -1.26 11.74 11.18
N ASN A 177 -1.51 12.54 12.23
CA ASN A 177 -1.35 13.97 12.14
C ASN A 177 0.09 14.35 12.53
N PRO A 178 0.96 14.72 11.59
CA PRO A 178 2.34 15.13 11.91
C PRO A 178 2.39 16.39 12.79
N GLY A 179 1.34 17.22 12.76
CA GLY A 179 1.19 18.39 13.65
C GLY A 179 0.71 18.05 15.05
N GLY A 180 0.14 16.87 15.27
CA GLY A 180 -0.48 16.48 16.54
C GLY A 180 0.48 16.46 17.74
N LEU A 181 1.76 16.22 17.52
CA LEU A 181 2.77 16.32 18.58
C LEU A 181 2.98 17.77 19.03
N LEU A 182 2.92 18.74 18.12
CA LEU A 182 3.00 20.15 18.45
C LEU A 182 1.73 20.63 19.18
N GLU A 183 0.56 20.20 18.70
CA GLU A 183 -0.72 20.47 19.35
C GLU A 183 -0.78 19.86 20.76
N GLN A 184 -0.26 18.66 20.95
CA GLN A 184 -0.12 18.02 22.25
C GLN A 184 0.82 18.79 23.17
N ALA A 185 1.96 19.28 22.66
CA ALA A 185 2.91 20.06 23.44
C ALA A 185 2.26 21.36 23.92
N VAL A 186 1.54 22.07 23.06
CA VAL A 186 0.79 23.31 23.42
C VAL A 186 -0.30 23.01 24.45
N ALA A 187 -1.07 21.94 24.28
CA ALA A 187 -2.11 21.56 25.23
C ALA A 187 -1.56 21.17 26.61
N VAL A 188 -0.39 20.53 26.66
CA VAL A 188 0.32 20.23 27.92
C VAL A 188 0.83 21.49 28.58
N GLU A 189 1.39 22.44 27.81
CA GLU A 189 1.85 23.72 28.33
C GLU A 189 0.68 24.56 28.93
N GLU A 190 -0.45 24.63 28.22
CA GLU A 190 -1.66 25.27 28.69
C GLU A 190 -2.23 24.61 29.97
N ALA A 191 -2.19 23.27 30.04
CA ALA A 191 -2.62 22.55 31.25
C ALA A 191 -1.69 22.80 32.44
N ILE A 192 -0.38 22.92 32.22
CA ILE A 192 0.61 23.25 33.24
C ILE A 192 0.38 24.69 33.76
N ASP A 193 0.19 25.64 32.85
CA ASP A 193 -0.06 27.04 33.21
C ASP A 193 -1.38 27.20 33.99
N THR A 194 -2.43 26.51 33.59
CA THR A 194 -3.70 26.47 34.27
C THR A 194 -3.57 25.88 35.69
N ALA A 195 -2.81 24.78 35.83
CA ALA A 195 -2.56 24.15 37.13
C ALA A 195 -1.73 25.07 38.05
N ALA A 196 -0.72 25.76 37.52
CA ALA A 196 0.10 26.72 38.25
C ALA A 196 -0.74 27.93 38.69
N ALA A 197 -1.58 28.48 37.83
CA ALA A 197 -2.51 29.56 38.15
C ALA A 197 -3.49 29.17 39.26
N ASN A 198 -4.07 27.97 39.19
CA ASN A 198 -4.96 27.45 40.23
C ASN A 198 -4.25 27.24 41.57
N GLN A 199 -2.99 26.79 41.58
CA GLN A 199 -2.20 26.71 42.82
C GLN A 199 -1.90 28.07 43.43
N LEU A 200 -1.56 29.07 42.60
CA LEU A 200 -1.37 30.45 43.06
C LEU A 200 -2.66 31.00 43.65
N MET A 201 -3.80 30.83 42.98
CA MET A 201 -5.10 31.29 43.46
C MET A 201 -5.51 30.64 44.79
N ASN A 202 -5.18 29.37 45.00
CA ASN A 202 -5.48 28.68 46.26
C ASN A 202 -4.52 29.04 47.39
N ASN A 203 -3.28 29.42 47.08
CA ASN A 203 -2.25 29.76 48.08
C ASN A 203 -2.30 31.24 48.51
N VAL A 204 -2.79 32.15 47.67
CA VAL A 204 -2.92 33.59 47.99
C VAL A 204 -3.77 33.85 49.22
N PRO A 205 -4.96 33.23 49.42
CA PRO A 205 -5.73 33.46 50.64
C PRO A 205 -5.02 32.99 51.89
N GLN A 206 -4.28 31.90 51.86
CA GLN A 206 -3.50 31.38 52.99
C GLN A 206 -2.33 32.31 53.36
N ALA A 207 -1.62 32.82 52.36
CA ALA A 207 -0.53 33.78 52.55
C ALA A 207 -1.06 35.11 53.13
N LEU A 208 -2.23 35.59 52.67
CA LEU A 208 -2.88 36.79 53.20
C LEU A 208 -3.38 36.57 54.64
N GLN A 209 -3.91 35.43 55.01
CA GLN A 209 -4.30 35.09 56.38
C GLN A 209 -3.08 35.03 57.31
N GLN A 210 -1.93 34.55 56.87
CA GLN A 210 -0.69 34.56 57.64
C GLN A 210 -0.16 35.98 57.87
N LEU A 211 -0.31 36.89 56.91
CA LEU A 211 0.03 38.28 57.02
C LEU A 211 -0.95 39.08 57.93
N ALA A 212 -2.22 38.67 58.01
CA ALA A 212 -3.24 39.27 58.80
C ALA A 212 -3.20 38.85 60.28
N GLN A 213 -2.41 37.90 60.70
CA GLN A 213 -2.23 37.57 62.12
C GLN A 213 -1.41 38.67 62.84
N PRO A 214 -1.95 39.29 63.88
CA PRO A 214 -1.24 40.34 64.61
C PRO A 214 0.02 39.79 65.25
N ALA A 215 1.18 40.37 64.91
CA ALA A 215 2.47 40.00 65.46
C ALA A 215 2.47 40.28 66.98
N GLN A 216 2.27 39.26 67.79
CA GLN A 216 2.52 39.37 69.22
C GLN A 216 4.04 39.21 69.41
N GLY A 217 4.66 40.37 69.68
CA GLY A 217 6.07 40.41 70.08
C GLY A 217 6.94 41.39 69.30
N VAL A 218 7.66 42.20 70.00
CA VAL A 218 8.62 43.24 69.59
C VAL A 218 9.60 42.68 68.53
N VAL A 219 9.77 43.36 67.42
CA VAL A 219 10.57 42.99 66.29
C VAL A 219 11.97 43.60 66.33
N PRO A 220 13.07 42.87 66.41
CA PRO A 220 14.37 43.36 66.05
C PRO A 220 14.53 43.38 64.52
N SER A 221 15.28 44.34 64.00
CA SER A 221 15.52 44.70 62.60
C SER A 221 16.22 43.66 61.71
N SER A 222 16.20 42.38 62.08
CA SER A 222 16.74 41.28 61.31
C SER A 222 15.68 40.49 60.47
N LYS A 223 14.42 41.03 60.41
CA LYS A 223 13.32 40.24 59.81
C LYS A 223 13.07 40.43 58.32
N LEU A 224 13.87 41.20 57.60
CA LEU A 224 13.87 41.18 56.15
C LEU A 224 14.39 39.85 55.61
N GLY A 225 15.32 39.18 56.35
CA GLY A 225 15.78 37.82 56.03
C GLY A 225 14.71 36.75 56.26
N GLY A 226 13.77 36.94 57.26
CA GLY A 226 12.70 35.98 57.50
C GLY A 226 11.57 36.01 56.49
N LEU A 227 11.32 37.15 55.87
CA LEU A 227 10.38 37.29 54.77
C LEU A 227 10.89 36.54 53.52
N TRP A 228 12.21 36.59 53.28
CA TRP A 228 12.81 35.88 52.17
C TRP A 228 12.79 34.37 52.38
N THR A 229 13.04 33.87 53.58
CA THR A 229 12.92 32.45 53.94
C THR A 229 11.48 31.94 54.02
N ALA A 230 10.50 32.81 54.26
CA ALA A 230 9.08 32.45 54.23
C ALA A 230 8.51 32.38 52.77
N VAL A 231 9.06 33.17 51.86
CA VAL A 231 8.61 33.24 50.46
C VAL A 231 9.38 32.28 49.59
N SER A 232 10.65 31.95 49.91
CA SER A 232 11.48 31.04 49.11
C SER A 232 10.95 29.60 48.99
N PRO A 233 10.26 28.97 49.98
CA PRO A 233 9.60 27.69 49.79
C PRO A 233 8.43 27.72 48.80
N HIS A 234 7.80 28.89 48.66
CA HIS A 234 6.66 29.08 47.75
C HIS A 234 7.10 29.45 46.31
N LEU A 235 8.37 29.81 46.11
CA LEU A 235 9.00 30.00 44.80
C LEU A 235 9.66 28.72 44.27
N SER A 236 9.79 27.68 45.10
CA SER A 236 10.31 26.37 44.66
C SER A 236 9.47 25.68 43.57
N PRO A 237 8.14 25.87 43.41
CA PRO A 237 7.42 25.40 42.26
C PRO A 237 7.89 25.99 40.94
N LEU A 238 8.36 27.26 40.93
CA LEU A 238 8.91 27.86 39.71
C LEU A 238 10.22 27.25 39.25
N SER A 239 11.07 26.80 40.19
CA SER A 239 12.28 26.06 39.84
C SER A 239 11.97 24.64 39.34
N ASN A 240 10.89 24.03 39.81
CA ASN A 240 10.39 22.76 39.32
C ASN A 240 9.77 22.87 37.93
N VAL A 241 9.15 23.97 37.55
CA VAL A 241 8.65 24.24 36.22
C VAL A 241 9.81 24.26 35.21
N SER A 242 10.96 24.88 35.53
CA SER A 242 12.12 24.87 34.66
C SER A 242 12.75 23.50 34.56
N SER A 243 12.74 22.67 35.62
CA SER A 243 13.24 21.30 35.60
C SER A 243 12.28 20.35 34.85
N ILE A 244 10.96 20.58 34.93
CA ILE A 244 9.95 19.88 34.17
C ILE A 244 10.09 20.24 32.68
N ALA A 245 10.25 21.50 32.32
CA ALA A 245 10.47 21.95 30.96
C ALA A 245 11.76 21.37 30.38
N ASN A 246 12.86 21.34 31.15
CA ASN A 246 14.11 20.70 30.75
C ASN A 246 13.99 19.17 30.62
N ASN A 247 13.18 18.53 31.47
CA ASN A 247 12.95 17.08 31.39
C ASN A 247 12.05 16.75 30.17
N HIS A 248 11.04 17.59 29.86
CA HIS A 248 10.24 17.44 28.65
C HIS A 248 11.05 17.70 27.38
N MET A 249 11.96 18.67 27.37
CA MET A 249 12.86 18.93 26.27
C MET A 249 13.85 17.77 26.07
N SER A 250 14.31 17.12 27.15
CA SER A 250 15.10 15.90 27.12
C SER A 250 14.29 14.71 26.58
N MET A 251 13.03 14.55 26.96
CA MET A 251 12.13 13.50 26.43
C MET A 251 11.79 13.73 24.96
N MET A 252 11.60 14.97 24.49
CA MET A 252 11.45 15.29 23.06
C MET A 252 12.73 14.98 22.29
N GLY A 253 13.92 15.27 22.86
CA GLY A 253 15.20 14.87 22.26
C GLY A 253 15.34 13.36 22.14
N THR A 254 14.85 12.59 23.12
CA THR A 254 14.84 11.12 23.09
C THR A 254 13.80 10.59 22.08
N GLY A 255 12.63 11.25 21.96
CA GLY A 255 11.63 10.89 20.95
C GLY A 255 12.11 11.12 19.52
N VAL A 256 12.80 12.23 19.25
CA VAL A 256 13.45 12.50 17.96
C VAL A 256 14.60 11.53 17.70
N SER A 257 15.32 11.11 18.72
CA SER A 257 16.34 10.07 18.60
C SER A 257 15.74 8.71 18.28
N MET A 258 14.60 8.34 18.87
CA MET A 258 13.88 7.09 18.54
C MET A 258 13.34 7.10 17.11
N THR A 259 12.78 8.21 16.64
CA THR A 259 12.31 8.33 15.24
C THR A 259 13.46 8.27 14.25
N ASN A 260 14.61 8.88 14.56
CA ASN A 260 15.82 8.75 13.74
C ASN A 260 16.39 7.33 13.76
N THR A 261 16.31 6.62 14.89
CA THR A 261 16.74 5.22 15.01
C THR A 261 15.79 4.30 14.23
N LEU A 262 14.47 4.52 14.33
CA LEU A 262 13.46 3.80 13.51
C LEU A 262 13.65 4.08 12.02
N HIS A 263 13.92 5.33 11.64
CA HIS A 263 14.17 5.69 10.24
C HIS A 263 15.47 5.09 9.70
N SER A 264 16.53 5.00 10.53
CA SER A 264 17.78 4.32 10.15
C SER A 264 17.61 2.80 10.09
N MET A 265 16.79 2.20 10.97
CA MET A 265 16.43 0.78 10.89
C MET A 265 15.59 0.48 9.64
N LEU A 266 14.61 1.33 9.31
CA LEU A 266 13.81 1.21 8.08
C LEU A 266 14.66 1.41 6.82
N LYS A 267 15.62 2.33 6.83
CA LYS A 267 16.60 2.48 5.73
C LYS A 267 17.54 1.27 5.60
N GLY A 268 17.85 0.60 6.72
CA GLY A 268 18.64 -0.64 6.70
C GLY A 268 17.84 -1.86 6.21
N LEU A 269 16.53 -1.86 6.38
CA LEU A 269 15.64 -2.93 5.91
C LEU A 269 15.20 -2.75 4.44
N ALA A 270 15.10 -1.50 3.97
CA ALA A 270 14.69 -1.18 2.60
C ALA A 270 15.58 -1.81 1.52
N PRO A 271 16.94 -1.79 1.59
CA PRO A 271 17.77 -2.44 0.58
C PRO A 271 17.69 -3.97 0.63
N ALA A 272 17.49 -4.58 1.79
CA ALA A 272 17.31 -6.04 1.90
C ALA A 272 15.94 -6.49 1.36
N ALA A 273 14.90 -5.70 1.56
CA ALA A 273 13.58 -5.94 0.98
C ALA A 273 13.58 -5.70 -0.53
N ALA A 274 14.28 -4.66 -1.01
CA ALA A 274 14.43 -4.38 -2.43
C ALA A 274 15.21 -5.48 -3.15
N GLN A 275 16.32 -5.97 -2.56
CA GLN A 275 17.07 -7.11 -3.10
C GLN A 275 16.27 -8.40 -3.10
N ALA A 276 15.45 -8.66 -2.07
CA ALA A 276 14.57 -9.83 -2.02
C ALA A 276 13.49 -9.80 -3.11
N VAL A 277 12.95 -8.62 -3.40
CA VAL A 277 11.98 -8.40 -4.49
C VAL A 277 12.65 -8.55 -5.85
N GLU A 278 13.85 -8.02 -6.04
CA GLU A 278 14.62 -8.10 -7.28
C GLU A 278 15.06 -9.55 -7.57
N THR A 279 15.52 -10.28 -6.56
CA THR A 279 15.88 -11.71 -6.68
C THR A 279 14.67 -12.60 -6.90
N ALA A 280 13.50 -12.26 -6.34
CA ALA A 280 12.25 -12.96 -6.57
C ALA A 280 11.69 -12.70 -7.98
N ALA A 281 11.88 -11.49 -8.50
CA ALA A 281 11.49 -11.13 -9.87
C ALA A 281 12.36 -11.83 -10.92
N GLU A 282 13.67 -11.95 -10.70
CA GLU A 282 14.59 -12.65 -11.58
C GLU A 282 14.39 -14.16 -11.60
N ASN A 283 13.98 -14.76 -10.49
CA ASN A 283 13.78 -16.21 -10.38
C ASN A 283 12.34 -16.68 -10.63
N GLY A 284 11.38 -15.79 -10.92
CA GLY A 284 10.00 -16.15 -11.24
C GLY A 284 9.21 -16.85 -10.12
N VAL A 285 9.70 -16.80 -8.88
CA VAL A 285 9.14 -17.54 -7.76
C VAL A 285 8.62 -16.55 -6.69
N TRP A 286 7.37 -16.18 -6.81
CA TRP A 286 6.64 -15.48 -5.76
C TRP A 286 6.17 -16.48 -4.70
N ALA A 287 7.08 -16.92 -3.85
CA ALA A 287 6.72 -17.70 -2.67
C ALA A 287 6.65 -16.79 -1.45
N MET A 288 5.46 -16.30 -1.12
CA MET A 288 5.17 -15.55 0.13
C MET A 288 5.57 -16.33 1.39
N SER A 289 5.74 -17.66 1.30
CA SER A 289 6.21 -18.52 2.39
C SER A 289 7.66 -18.25 2.83
N SER A 290 8.52 -17.74 1.93
CA SER A 290 9.92 -17.46 2.27
C SER A 290 10.11 -16.13 3.02
N LEU A 291 9.22 -15.17 2.81
CA LEU A 291 9.23 -13.90 3.56
C LEU A 291 8.79 -14.09 5.02
N GLY A 292 7.82 -14.96 5.28
CA GLY A 292 7.36 -15.30 6.64
C GLY A 292 8.45 -15.99 7.46
N SER A 293 9.23 -16.89 6.86
CA SER A 293 10.31 -17.59 7.54
C SER A 293 11.55 -16.71 7.79
N GLN A 294 11.86 -15.77 6.89
CA GLN A 294 12.98 -14.82 7.08
C GLN A 294 12.65 -13.72 8.10
N LEU A 295 11.43 -13.22 8.14
CA LEU A 295 10.98 -12.30 9.19
C LEU A 295 10.93 -12.99 10.57
N GLY A 296 10.50 -14.24 10.63
CA GLY A 296 10.52 -15.05 11.86
C GLY A 296 11.91 -15.29 12.40
N SER A 297 12.91 -15.55 11.54
CA SER A 297 14.29 -15.79 11.95
C SER A 297 15.03 -14.50 12.36
N SER A 298 14.73 -13.35 11.73
CA SER A 298 15.32 -12.06 12.09
C SER A 298 14.78 -11.51 13.43
N LEU A 299 13.52 -11.77 13.76
CA LEU A 299 12.90 -11.40 15.04
C LEU A 299 13.31 -12.34 16.18
N GLY A 300 13.60 -13.62 15.89
CA GLY A 300 14.07 -14.61 16.86
C GLY A 300 15.50 -14.35 17.36
N SER A 301 16.36 -13.73 16.55
CA SER A 301 17.75 -13.40 16.93
C SER A 301 17.89 -12.13 17.79
N SER A 302 16.82 -11.32 17.92
CA SER A 302 16.80 -10.09 18.71
C SER A 302 16.19 -10.23 20.11
N GLY A 303 15.96 -11.45 20.61
CA GLY A 303 15.63 -11.71 22.03
C GLY A 303 14.21 -11.30 22.47
N LEU A 304 13.30 -10.93 21.56
CA LEU A 304 11.92 -10.54 21.86
C LEU A 304 10.88 -11.60 21.49
N GLY A 305 11.30 -12.81 21.16
CA GLY A 305 10.47 -13.84 20.53
C GLY A 305 9.92 -14.96 21.43
N ALA A 306 9.94 -14.86 22.75
CA ALA A 306 9.59 -15.99 23.65
C ALA A 306 8.12 -16.00 24.13
N GLY A 307 7.25 -15.14 23.63
CA GLY A 307 5.90 -14.97 24.22
C GLY A 307 4.68 -15.26 23.33
N VAL A 308 4.83 -15.51 22.04
CA VAL A 308 3.65 -15.50 21.10
C VAL A 308 3.43 -16.83 20.37
N ALA A 309 4.27 -17.84 20.54
CA ALA A 309 4.17 -19.11 19.80
C ALA A 309 3.30 -20.21 20.46
N ALA A 310 2.53 -19.91 21.51
CA ALA A 310 1.82 -20.94 22.29
C ALA A 310 0.29 -21.04 22.04
N ASN A 311 -0.28 -20.37 21.03
CA ASN A 311 -1.74 -20.43 20.86
C ASN A 311 -2.24 -20.36 19.40
N LEU A 312 -1.70 -21.17 18.50
CA LEU A 312 -2.35 -21.53 17.24
C LEU A 312 -2.00 -22.99 16.91
N GLY A 313 -2.79 -23.88 17.49
CA GLY A 313 -2.94 -25.26 17.13
C GLY A 313 -4.38 -25.52 16.70
#